data_ac3b1b03afc6800ff876a46bae23f19d
#
_entry.id   ac3b1b03afc6800ff876a46bae23f19d
#
_cell.length_a   1.000
_cell.length_b   1.000
_cell.length_c   1.000
_cell.angle_alpha   90.00
_cell.angle_beta   90.00
_cell.angle_gamma   90.00
#
_symmetry.space_group_name_H-M   'P 1'
#
loop_
_entity.id
_entity.type
_entity.pdbx_description
1 polymer ?
#
loop_
_entity_poly.entity_id
_entity_poly.type
_entity_poly.pdbx_seq_one_letter_code
_entity_poly.pdbx_strand_id
1 'polypeptide(L)'
;SGHSSYEDLLNQGFVSEAIVNYVALLGWSPADNNEIFSLKELVEKFDYHHINKSPAVFDINKLRWMNGEYIKKMDPEVFYERALPYMKEVLKGDFNFKKIAGMVQTRIETFPDIPALIDFFQEVPEYDASMYCHKKMKTNEETSLTVLKEVLPLLEAQEDYTNDPLFASLSEFVKEKGYKNGYVMWPLRTAVSGKQMTPAGATEIMEIIGKDETIRRVKAAIAKLENL
;
A
#
# COMPACT_ATOMS: atom_id res chain seq x y z
N SER A 1 -15.83 -1.51 27.93
CA SER A 1 -15.38 -2.89 27.65
C SER A 1 -15.73 -3.24 26.22
N GLY A 2 -14.80 -2.97 25.32
CA GLY A 2 -14.97 -3.30 23.91
C GLY A 2 -14.70 -4.76 23.65
N HIS A 3 -15.62 -5.62 24.02
CA HIS A 3 -15.51 -7.00 23.61
C HIS A 3 -16.03 -7.14 22.20
N SER A 4 -15.11 -7.33 21.26
CA SER A 4 -15.47 -7.61 19.88
C SER A 4 -16.04 -9.03 19.83
N SER A 5 -17.34 -9.15 19.56
CA SER A 5 -17.94 -10.43 19.22
C SER A 5 -17.42 -10.90 17.86
N TYR A 6 -17.68 -12.14 17.50
CA TYR A 6 -17.35 -12.67 16.18
C TYR A 6 -17.95 -11.78 15.06
N GLU A 7 -19.22 -11.39 15.22
CA GLU A 7 -19.88 -10.51 14.24
C GLU A 7 -19.23 -9.13 14.16
N ASP A 8 -18.84 -8.57 15.31
CA ASP A 8 -18.14 -7.27 15.33
C ASP A 8 -16.82 -7.35 14.59
N LEU A 9 -16.07 -8.44 14.76
CA LEU A 9 -14.81 -8.65 14.06
C LEU A 9 -15.02 -8.81 12.54
N LEU A 10 -16.05 -9.55 12.14
CA LEU A 10 -16.41 -9.64 10.72
C LEU A 10 -16.73 -8.27 10.13
N ASN A 11 -17.49 -7.44 10.87
CA ASN A 11 -17.85 -6.09 10.44
C ASN A 11 -16.66 -5.15 10.39
N GLN A 12 -15.62 -5.40 11.17
CA GLN A 12 -14.36 -4.65 11.13
C GLN A 12 -13.44 -5.09 9.98
N GLY A 13 -13.86 -6.07 9.18
CA GLY A 13 -13.11 -6.52 8.00
C GLY A 13 -12.16 -7.67 8.23
N PHE A 14 -12.29 -8.37 9.36
CA PHE A 14 -11.55 -9.61 9.59
C PHE A 14 -12.20 -10.77 8.85
N VAL A 15 -11.39 -11.63 8.25
CA VAL A 15 -11.90 -12.84 7.61
C VAL A 15 -12.18 -13.93 8.65
N SER A 16 -13.20 -14.73 8.39
CA SER A 16 -13.65 -15.79 9.28
C SER A 16 -12.50 -16.73 9.69
N GLU A 17 -11.72 -17.18 8.73
CA GLU A 17 -10.61 -18.12 8.93
C GLU A 17 -9.53 -17.54 9.87
N ALA A 18 -9.23 -16.25 9.76
CA ALA A 18 -8.27 -15.59 10.65
C ALA A 18 -8.78 -15.53 12.08
N ILE A 19 -10.05 -15.20 12.25
CA ILE A 19 -10.68 -15.15 13.58
C ILE A 19 -10.62 -16.53 14.25
N VAL A 20 -11.02 -17.58 13.53
CA VAL A 20 -11.00 -18.94 14.05
C VAL A 20 -9.58 -19.39 14.40
N ASN A 21 -8.62 -19.13 13.53
CA ASN A 21 -7.21 -19.44 13.77
C ASN A 21 -6.69 -18.71 15.03
N TYR A 22 -6.99 -17.44 15.15
CA TYR A 22 -6.55 -16.63 16.28
C TYR A 22 -7.15 -17.14 17.60
N VAL A 23 -8.45 -17.40 17.61
CA VAL A 23 -9.15 -17.93 18.80
C VAL A 23 -8.59 -19.29 19.21
N ALA A 24 -8.26 -20.15 18.23
CA ALA A 24 -7.63 -21.43 18.53
C ALA A 24 -6.28 -21.24 19.25
N LEU A 25 -5.47 -20.28 18.83
CA LEU A 25 -4.17 -20.01 19.45
C LEU A 25 -4.27 -19.35 20.84
N LEU A 26 -5.41 -18.78 21.19
CA LEU A 26 -5.60 -18.27 22.56
C LEU A 26 -5.66 -19.41 23.59
N GLY A 27 -6.18 -20.55 23.20
CA GLY A 27 -6.35 -21.70 24.09
C GLY A 27 -5.47 -22.90 23.81
N TRP A 28 -4.69 -22.86 22.74
CA TRP A 28 -3.87 -23.99 22.30
C TRP A 28 -2.56 -23.52 21.71
N SER A 29 -1.50 -24.28 21.93
CA SER A 29 -0.18 -23.99 21.35
C SER A 29 0.19 -25.13 20.39
N PRO A 30 0.51 -24.82 19.11
CA PRO A 30 0.95 -25.86 18.18
C PRO A 30 2.30 -26.43 18.59
N ALA A 31 2.59 -27.66 18.16
CA ALA A 31 3.84 -28.34 18.45
C ALA A 31 5.06 -27.73 17.74
N ASP A 32 4.81 -27.02 16.65
CA ASP A 32 5.83 -26.26 15.91
C ASP A 32 5.60 -24.74 16.07
N ASN A 33 6.44 -23.95 15.41
CA ASN A 33 6.36 -22.49 15.49
C ASN A 33 5.39 -21.87 14.45
N ASN A 34 4.66 -22.69 13.70
CA ASN A 34 3.69 -22.21 12.75
C ASN A 34 2.45 -21.72 13.47
N GLU A 35 1.98 -20.51 13.13
CA GLU A 35 0.80 -19.91 13.74
C GLU A 35 -0.34 -19.70 12.74
N ILE A 36 -0.10 -19.88 11.45
CA ILE A 36 -1.10 -19.67 10.40
C ILE A 36 -1.56 -21.01 9.87
N PHE A 37 -2.85 -21.29 10.06
CA PHE A 37 -3.47 -22.56 9.68
C PHE A 37 -4.77 -22.34 8.93
N SER A 38 -5.01 -23.15 7.90
CA SER A 38 -6.36 -23.33 7.37
C SER A 38 -7.22 -24.06 8.40
N LEU A 39 -8.53 -24.01 8.24
CA LEU A 39 -9.44 -24.75 9.13
C LEU A 39 -9.11 -26.26 9.11
N LYS A 40 -8.83 -26.81 7.91
CA LYS A 40 -8.42 -28.20 7.75
C LYS A 40 -7.16 -28.53 8.54
N GLU A 41 -6.13 -27.67 8.43
CA GLU A 41 -4.87 -27.83 9.16
C GLU A 41 -5.08 -27.74 10.67
N LEU A 42 -5.95 -26.84 11.15
CA LEU A 42 -6.29 -26.74 12.57
C LEU A 42 -6.89 -28.02 13.10
N VAL A 43 -7.84 -28.62 12.36
CA VAL A 43 -8.46 -29.89 12.73
C VAL A 43 -7.44 -31.01 12.79
N GLU A 44 -6.53 -31.07 11.82
CA GLU A 44 -5.49 -32.10 11.75
C GLU A 44 -4.43 -31.97 12.84
N LYS A 45 -4.07 -30.75 13.20
CA LYS A 45 -2.97 -30.46 14.13
C LYS A 45 -3.40 -30.25 15.57
N PHE A 46 -4.68 -30.03 15.83
CA PHE A 46 -5.18 -29.81 17.18
C PHE A 46 -4.87 -31.02 18.06
N ASP A 47 -4.24 -30.75 19.21
CA ASP A 47 -3.90 -31.74 20.21
C ASP A 47 -4.25 -31.19 21.59
N TYR A 48 -5.16 -31.86 22.29
CA TYR A 48 -5.61 -31.45 23.61
C TYR A 48 -4.49 -31.47 24.67
N HIS A 49 -3.40 -32.17 24.43
CA HIS A 49 -2.23 -32.17 25.32
C HIS A 49 -1.50 -30.82 25.33
N HIS A 50 -1.71 -29.99 24.31
CA HIS A 50 -1.10 -28.67 24.18
C HIS A 50 -2.07 -27.53 24.51
N ILE A 51 -3.19 -27.80 25.18
CA ILE A 51 -4.11 -26.78 25.67
C ILE A 51 -3.40 -25.93 26.72
N ASN A 52 -3.48 -24.61 26.56
CA ASN A 52 -2.84 -23.66 27.49
C ASN A 52 -3.53 -23.70 28.85
N LYS A 53 -2.75 -23.73 29.92
CA LYS A 53 -3.25 -23.73 31.29
C LYS A 53 -3.75 -22.36 31.75
N SER A 54 -3.25 -21.31 31.12
CA SER A 54 -3.64 -19.92 31.40
C SER A 54 -4.20 -19.29 30.13
N PRO A 55 -5.30 -18.53 30.21
CA PRO A 55 -5.83 -17.85 29.04
C PRO A 55 -4.86 -16.80 28.55
N ALA A 56 -4.64 -16.76 27.25
CA ALA A 56 -3.86 -15.68 26.62
C ALA A 56 -4.69 -14.40 26.56
N VAL A 57 -4.00 -13.28 26.61
CA VAL A 57 -4.64 -11.95 26.49
C VAL A 57 -4.97 -11.69 25.01
N PHE A 58 -6.17 -11.16 24.76
CA PHE A 58 -6.58 -10.76 23.41
C PHE A 58 -5.67 -9.62 22.91
N ASP A 59 -5.03 -9.85 21.77
CA ASP A 59 -4.15 -8.88 21.11
C ASP A 59 -4.67 -8.60 19.69
N ILE A 60 -5.28 -7.43 19.51
CA ILE A 60 -5.85 -7.02 18.24
C ILE A 60 -4.76 -6.90 17.15
N ASN A 61 -3.55 -6.51 17.51
CA ASN A 61 -2.47 -6.36 16.55
C ASN A 61 -2.04 -7.71 16.00
N LYS A 62 -2.04 -8.76 16.85
CA LYS A 62 -1.74 -10.11 16.39
C LYS A 62 -2.84 -10.64 15.45
N LEU A 63 -4.10 -10.38 15.79
CA LEU A 63 -5.23 -10.74 14.91
C LEU A 63 -5.13 -10.00 13.59
N ARG A 64 -4.81 -8.70 13.59
CA ARG A 64 -4.61 -7.93 12.37
C ARG A 64 -3.50 -8.52 11.51
N TRP A 65 -2.36 -8.84 12.11
CA TRP A 65 -1.26 -9.49 11.39
C TRP A 65 -1.69 -10.81 10.75
N MET A 66 -2.35 -11.67 11.50
CA MET A 66 -2.87 -12.94 10.97
C MET A 66 -3.83 -12.70 9.82
N ASN A 67 -4.75 -11.76 9.98
CA ASN A 67 -5.71 -11.43 8.94
C ASN A 67 -5.01 -10.99 7.65
N GLY A 68 -3.97 -10.17 7.76
CA GLY A 68 -3.13 -9.78 6.64
C GLY A 68 -2.49 -10.97 5.94
N GLU A 69 -2.06 -11.98 6.68
CA GLU A 69 -1.49 -13.20 6.11
C GLU A 69 -2.54 -14.02 5.32
N TYR A 70 -3.78 -14.08 5.81
CA TYR A 70 -4.88 -14.70 5.06
C TYR A 70 -5.23 -13.92 3.80
N ILE A 71 -5.26 -12.58 3.89
CA ILE A 71 -5.54 -11.71 2.73
C ILE A 71 -4.49 -11.90 1.65
N LYS A 72 -3.20 -11.97 2.01
CA LYS A 72 -2.10 -12.19 1.06
C LYS A 72 -2.26 -13.49 0.27
N LYS A 73 -2.81 -14.53 0.89
CA LYS A 73 -2.99 -15.85 0.28
C LYS A 73 -4.32 -16.00 -0.46
N MET A 74 -5.20 -15.03 -0.35
CA MET A 74 -6.51 -15.05 -1.01
C MET A 74 -6.33 -15.07 -2.52
N ASP A 75 -7.20 -15.78 -3.23
CA ASP A 75 -7.26 -15.73 -4.68
C ASP A 75 -7.42 -14.26 -5.13
N PRO A 76 -6.61 -13.77 -6.08
CA PRO A 76 -6.65 -12.36 -6.49
C PRO A 76 -8.02 -11.88 -6.98
N GLU A 77 -8.80 -12.75 -7.65
CA GLU A 77 -10.14 -12.38 -8.11
C GLU A 77 -11.12 -12.26 -6.93
N VAL A 78 -11.03 -13.16 -5.96
CA VAL A 78 -11.83 -13.10 -4.73
C VAL A 78 -11.46 -11.85 -3.94
N PHE A 79 -10.17 -11.58 -3.80
CA PHE A 79 -9.69 -10.36 -3.16
C PHE A 79 -10.23 -9.11 -3.86
N TYR A 80 -10.12 -9.05 -5.18
CA TYR A 80 -10.60 -7.93 -5.98
C TYR A 80 -12.09 -7.64 -5.71
N GLU A 81 -12.92 -8.67 -5.76
CA GLU A 81 -14.36 -8.52 -5.52
C GLU A 81 -14.66 -7.96 -4.14
N ARG A 82 -13.96 -8.44 -3.12
CA ARG A 82 -14.14 -7.98 -1.73
C ARG A 82 -13.57 -6.59 -1.50
N ALA A 83 -12.48 -6.25 -2.16
CA ALA A 83 -11.80 -4.95 -2.02
C ALA A 83 -12.53 -3.83 -2.76
N LEU A 84 -13.24 -4.13 -3.85
CA LEU A 84 -13.82 -3.15 -4.74
C LEU A 84 -14.73 -2.11 -4.05
N PRO A 85 -15.65 -2.48 -3.14
CA PRO A 85 -16.45 -1.48 -2.43
C PRO A 85 -15.62 -0.48 -1.63
N TYR A 86 -14.53 -0.96 -1.00
CA TYR A 86 -13.62 -0.11 -0.22
C TYR A 86 -12.84 0.85 -1.11
N MET A 87 -12.41 0.41 -2.29
CA MET A 87 -11.74 1.27 -3.26
C MET A 87 -12.69 2.36 -3.77
N LYS A 88 -13.93 2.00 -4.04
CA LYS A 88 -14.96 2.93 -4.55
C LYS A 88 -15.44 3.93 -3.50
N GLU A 89 -15.14 3.75 -2.23
CA GLU A 89 -15.41 4.76 -1.21
C GLU A 89 -14.64 6.06 -1.48
N VAL A 90 -13.42 5.96 -1.96
CA VAL A 90 -12.52 7.11 -2.16
C VAL A 90 -12.15 7.38 -3.60
N LEU A 91 -12.32 6.44 -4.52
CA LEU A 91 -12.01 6.61 -5.93
C LEU A 91 -13.30 6.70 -6.75
N LYS A 92 -13.52 7.87 -7.31
CA LYS A 92 -14.68 8.16 -8.17
C LYS A 92 -14.18 8.33 -9.61
N GLY A 93 -14.86 7.70 -10.55
CA GLY A 93 -14.49 7.75 -11.95
C GLY A 93 -13.86 6.45 -12.44
N ASP A 94 -13.14 6.56 -13.54
CA ASP A 94 -12.64 5.42 -14.29
C ASP A 94 -11.19 5.10 -13.90
N PHE A 95 -11.02 4.21 -12.93
CA PHE A 95 -9.71 3.73 -12.49
C PHE A 95 -9.54 2.26 -12.84
N ASN A 96 -8.30 1.82 -13.03
CA ASN A 96 -7.98 0.41 -13.13
C ASN A 96 -7.98 -0.22 -11.73
N PHE A 97 -9.18 -0.49 -11.22
CA PHE A 97 -9.37 -1.04 -9.87
C PHE A 97 -8.68 -2.39 -9.67
N LYS A 98 -8.63 -3.20 -10.73
CA LYS A 98 -7.97 -4.51 -10.66
C LYS A 98 -6.48 -4.38 -10.40
N LYS A 99 -5.84 -3.43 -11.06
CA LYS A 99 -4.42 -3.13 -10.87
C LYS A 99 -4.16 -2.57 -9.47
N ILE A 100 -5.00 -1.66 -9.01
CA ILE A 100 -4.92 -1.11 -7.65
C ILE A 100 -5.09 -2.23 -6.61
N ALA A 101 -6.03 -3.13 -6.81
CA ALA A 101 -6.22 -4.29 -5.92
C ALA A 101 -4.94 -5.11 -5.78
N GLY A 102 -4.25 -5.38 -6.89
CA GLY A 102 -2.97 -6.07 -6.88
C GLY A 102 -1.88 -5.36 -6.09
N MET A 103 -1.92 -4.04 -6.04
CA MET A 103 -0.96 -3.24 -5.26
C MET A 103 -1.22 -3.33 -3.75
N VAL A 104 -2.48 -3.41 -3.34
CA VAL A 104 -2.85 -3.31 -1.92
C VAL A 104 -2.98 -4.67 -1.23
N GLN A 105 -3.18 -5.76 -1.96
CA GLN A 105 -3.44 -7.07 -1.36
C GLN A 105 -2.37 -7.52 -0.37
N THR A 106 -1.11 -7.22 -0.62
CA THR A 106 0.01 -7.59 0.25
C THR A 106 0.36 -6.53 1.28
N ARG A 107 -0.38 -5.42 1.34
CA ARG A 107 -0.03 -4.24 2.14
C ARG A 107 -1.07 -3.86 3.17
N ILE A 108 -2.16 -4.61 3.26
CA ILE A 108 -3.23 -4.35 4.22
C ILE A 108 -3.36 -5.50 5.21
N GLU A 109 -3.90 -5.20 6.36
CA GLU A 109 -4.25 -6.18 7.38
C GLU A 109 -5.76 -6.43 7.44
N THR A 110 -6.56 -5.41 7.11
CA THR A 110 -8.01 -5.52 7.00
C THR A 110 -8.50 -4.75 5.76
N PHE A 111 -9.67 -5.09 5.25
CA PHE A 111 -10.25 -4.37 4.11
C PHE A 111 -10.48 -2.88 4.36
N PRO A 112 -10.95 -2.46 5.55
CA PRO A 112 -11.08 -1.03 5.84
C PRO A 112 -9.77 -0.23 5.82
N ASP A 113 -8.61 -0.88 5.77
CA ASP A 113 -7.32 -0.20 5.59
C ASP A 113 -7.16 0.37 4.17
N ILE A 114 -7.94 -0.11 3.20
CA ILE A 114 -7.78 0.22 1.78
C ILE A 114 -7.98 1.70 1.48
N PRO A 115 -9.09 2.36 1.90
CA PRO A 115 -9.34 3.74 1.50
C PRO A 115 -8.19 4.71 1.81
N ALA A 116 -7.65 4.67 3.02
CA ALA A 116 -6.55 5.56 3.42
C ALA A 116 -5.26 5.31 2.64
N LEU A 117 -5.05 4.07 2.17
CA LEU A 117 -3.85 3.69 1.43
C LEU A 117 -3.87 4.18 -0.01
N ILE A 118 -5.05 4.38 -0.61
CA ILE A 118 -5.20 4.67 -2.05
C ILE A 118 -5.88 6.00 -2.36
N ASP A 119 -6.31 6.76 -1.36
CA ASP A 119 -7.05 8.02 -1.55
C ASP A 119 -6.31 9.03 -2.43
N PHE A 120 -4.99 9.02 -2.39
CA PHE A 120 -4.15 9.92 -3.19
C PHE A 120 -4.28 9.70 -4.72
N PHE A 121 -4.73 8.54 -5.17
CA PHE A 121 -5.01 8.34 -6.59
C PHE A 121 -6.10 9.30 -7.08
N GLN A 122 -7.08 9.61 -6.22
CA GLN A 122 -8.14 10.56 -6.54
C GLN A 122 -7.62 11.99 -6.53
N GLU A 123 -6.92 12.35 -5.47
CA GLU A 123 -6.41 13.71 -5.28
C GLU A 123 -5.21 13.68 -4.33
N VAL A 124 -4.19 14.46 -4.65
CA VAL A 124 -3.04 14.64 -3.76
C VAL A 124 -3.49 15.38 -2.50
N PRO A 125 -3.27 14.81 -1.32
CA PRO A 125 -3.61 15.50 -0.06
C PRO A 125 -2.69 16.69 0.19
N GLU A 126 -3.06 17.54 1.13
CA GLU A 126 -2.14 18.53 1.66
C GLU A 126 -0.96 17.81 2.32
N TYR A 127 0.25 18.28 2.03
CA TYR A 127 1.47 17.71 2.60
C TYR A 127 2.51 18.78 2.83
N ASP A 128 3.38 18.57 3.79
CA ASP A 128 4.46 19.48 4.11
C ASP A 128 5.62 19.29 3.12
N ALA A 129 6.23 20.39 2.67
CA ALA A 129 7.35 20.35 1.73
C ALA A 129 8.56 19.58 2.29
N SER A 130 8.67 19.46 3.61
CA SER A 130 9.72 18.65 4.24
C SER A 130 9.65 17.17 3.85
N MET A 131 8.53 16.72 3.30
CA MET A 131 8.39 15.33 2.79
C MET A 131 9.37 15.04 1.64
N TYR A 132 9.85 16.07 0.93
CA TYR A 132 10.88 15.92 -0.10
C TYR A 132 12.24 15.59 0.50
N CYS A 133 12.45 15.87 1.79
CA CYS A 133 13.71 15.59 2.47
C CYS A 133 13.85 14.12 2.82
N HIS A 134 14.88 13.48 2.31
CA HIS A 134 15.17 12.10 2.62
C HIS A 134 16.68 11.90 2.77
N LYS A 135 17.11 11.56 3.97
CA LYS A 135 18.54 11.45 4.30
C LYS A 135 19.27 10.43 3.43
N LYS A 136 18.70 9.25 3.30
CA LYS A 136 19.31 8.14 2.52
C LYS A 136 19.34 8.45 1.02
N MET A 137 18.31 9.06 0.49
CA MET A 137 18.22 9.43 -0.93
C MET A 137 18.96 10.73 -1.24
N LYS A 138 19.40 11.45 -0.20
CA LYS A 138 20.12 12.72 -0.28
C LYS A 138 19.32 13.82 -0.98
N THR A 139 18.02 13.85 -0.72
CA THR A 139 17.10 14.84 -1.30
C THR A 139 16.68 15.88 -0.26
N ASN A 140 16.34 17.05 -0.73
CA ASN A 140 15.71 18.13 0.02
C ASN A 140 14.79 18.93 -0.93
N GLU A 141 14.19 20.00 -0.44
CA GLU A 141 13.27 20.83 -1.23
C GLU A 141 13.95 21.42 -2.47
N GLU A 142 15.16 21.92 -2.32
CA GLU A 142 15.92 22.55 -3.42
C GLU A 142 16.32 21.53 -4.49
N THR A 143 16.92 20.41 -4.09
CA THR A 143 17.30 19.35 -5.04
C THR A 143 16.09 18.74 -5.74
N SER A 144 15.00 18.60 -5.01
CA SER A 144 13.75 18.06 -5.57
C SER A 144 13.14 19.00 -6.60
N LEU A 145 13.15 20.31 -6.34
CA LEU A 145 12.70 21.30 -7.31
C LEU A 145 13.49 21.21 -8.61
N THR A 146 14.81 21.14 -8.52
CA THR A 146 15.69 21.02 -9.68
C THR A 146 15.36 19.75 -10.47
N VAL A 147 15.28 18.62 -9.81
CA VAL A 147 14.97 17.31 -10.46
C VAL A 147 13.60 17.34 -11.12
N LEU A 148 12.57 17.84 -10.44
CA LEU A 148 11.22 17.90 -11.01
C LEU A 148 11.18 18.78 -12.26
N LYS A 149 11.88 19.91 -12.27
CA LYS A 149 11.98 20.78 -13.46
C LYS A 149 12.71 20.09 -14.61
N GLU A 150 13.77 19.34 -14.30
CA GLU A 150 14.54 18.62 -15.32
C GLU A 150 13.75 17.45 -15.93
N VAL A 151 12.94 16.76 -15.12
CA VAL A 151 12.21 15.58 -15.57
C VAL A 151 10.89 15.92 -16.28
N LEU A 152 10.33 17.10 -16.03
CA LEU A 152 9.04 17.51 -16.59
C LEU A 152 8.99 17.40 -18.12
N PRO A 153 9.98 17.91 -18.89
CA PRO A 153 9.96 17.76 -20.35
C PRO A 153 9.93 16.30 -20.81
N LEU A 154 10.62 15.42 -20.11
CA LEU A 154 10.59 13.99 -20.41
C LEU A 154 9.17 13.43 -20.21
N LEU A 155 8.51 13.77 -19.11
CA LEU A 155 7.15 13.33 -18.81
C LEU A 155 6.15 13.87 -19.84
N GLU A 156 6.34 15.10 -20.30
CA GLU A 156 5.51 15.72 -21.35
C GLU A 156 5.71 15.03 -22.71
N ALA A 157 6.93 14.60 -23.01
CA ALA A 157 7.24 13.93 -24.27
C ALA A 157 6.88 12.42 -24.27
N GLN A 158 6.77 11.80 -23.10
CA GLN A 158 6.46 10.38 -22.98
C GLN A 158 5.04 10.10 -23.47
N GLU A 159 4.91 9.20 -24.45
CA GLU A 159 3.60 8.82 -25.00
C GLU A 159 2.99 7.62 -24.26
N ASP A 160 3.79 6.59 -24.06
CA ASP A 160 3.35 5.37 -23.38
C ASP A 160 3.56 5.50 -21.86
N TYR A 161 2.44 5.67 -21.15
CA TYR A 161 2.42 5.83 -19.69
C TYR A 161 2.21 4.51 -18.93
N THR A 162 2.36 3.36 -19.60
CA THR A 162 2.46 2.09 -18.87
C THR A 162 3.78 2.04 -18.09
N ASN A 163 3.80 1.28 -17.03
CA ASN A 163 4.91 1.29 -16.06
C ASN A 163 6.28 1.03 -16.69
N ASP A 164 6.43 -0.03 -17.48
CA ASP A 164 7.74 -0.46 -17.95
C ASP A 164 8.40 0.54 -18.91
N PRO A 165 7.72 1.07 -19.95
CA PRO A 165 8.28 2.11 -20.79
C PRO A 165 8.60 3.40 -20.04
N LEU A 166 7.73 3.81 -19.14
CA LEU A 166 7.92 5.01 -18.35
C LEU A 166 9.11 4.86 -17.39
N PHE A 167 9.21 3.72 -16.73
CA PHE A 167 10.35 3.41 -15.87
C PHE A 167 11.66 3.37 -16.66
N ALA A 168 11.65 2.78 -17.85
CA ALA A 168 12.82 2.72 -18.72
C ALA A 168 13.31 4.13 -19.13
N SER A 169 12.38 5.01 -19.52
CA SER A 169 12.72 6.40 -19.88
C SER A 169 13.31 7.17 -18.70
N LEU A 170 12.75 7.00 -17.51
CA LEU A 170 13.26 7.66 -16.31
C LEU A 170 14.60 7.08 -15.86
N SER A 171 14.80 5.77 -16.00
CA SER A 171 16.08 5.13 -15.70
C SER A 171 17.20 5.62 -16.59
N GLU A 172 16.91 5.83 -17.88
CA GLU A 172 17.85 6.42 -18.82
C GLU A 172 18.20 7.87 -18.44
N PHE A 173 17.19 8.66 -18.08
CA PHE A 173 17.39 10.03 -17.57
C PHE A 173 18.30 10.05 -16.33
N VAL A 174 18.04 9.16 -15.36
CA VAL A 174 18.85 9.03 -14.15
C VAL A 174 20.31 8.74 -14.50
N LYS A 175 20.52 7.82 -15.43
CA LYS A 175 21.86 7.45 -15.88
C LYS A 175 22.59 8.60 -16.59
N GLU A 176 21.91 9.29 -17.51
CA GLU A 176 22.47 10.42 -18.26
C GLU A 176 22.88 11.56 -17.34
N LYS A 177 22.09 11.84 -16.30
CA LYS A 177 22.39 12.90 -15.34
C LYS A 177 23.43 12.49 -14.30
N GLY A 178 23.77 11.21 -14.21
CA GLY A 178 24.64 10.71 -13.17
C GLY A 178 24.03 10.72 -11.78
N TYR A 179 22.71 10.75 -11.71
CA TYR A 179 21.96 10.70 -10.45
C TYR A 179 21.84 9.28 -9.92
N LYS A 180 21.54 9.15 -8.64
CA LYS A 180 21.07 7.90 -8.05
C LYS A 180 19.57 7.78 -8.30
N ASN A 181 19.08 6.53 -8.39
CA ASN A 181 17.68 6.29 -8.68
C ASN A 181 16.73 6.97 -7.68
N GLY A 182 16.99 6.82 -6.39
CA GLY A 182 16.18 7.45 -5.34
C GLY A 182 16.21 8.97 -5.32
N TYR A 183 17.28 9.57 -5.80
CA TYR A 183 17.42 11.02 -5.92
C TYR A 183 16.37 11.62 -6.87
N VAL A 184 15.94 10.84 -7.86
CA VAL A 184 14.89 11.22 -8.82
C VAL A 184 13.53 10.66 -8.41
N MET A 185 13.46 9.38 -8.04
CA MET A 185 12.19 8.71 -7.78
C MET A 185 11.53 9.17 -6.49
N TRP A 186 12.28 9.57 -5.47
CA TRP A 186 11.67 10.08 -4.24
C TRP A 186 10.90 11.39 -4.48
N PRO A 187 11.47 12.42 -5.12
CA PRO A 187 10.72 13.62 -5.45
C PRO A 187 9.51 13.35 -6.35
N LEU A 188 9.67 12.48 -7.36
CA LEU A 188 8.55 12.14 -8.25
C LEU A 188 7.40 11.47 -7.51
N ARG A 189 7.70 10.47 -6.69
CA ARG A 189 6.67 9.77 -5.92
C ARG A 189 5.99 10.73 -4.93
N THR A 190 6.74 11.59 -4.30
CA THR A 190 6.19 12.63 -3.41
C THR A 190 5.27 13.57 -4.17
N ALA A 191 5.70 14.06 -5.35
CA ALA A 191 4.93 14.97 -6.18
C ALA A 191 3.58 14.36 -6.63
N VAL A 192 3.59 13.10 -7.04
CA VAL A 192 2.38 12.44 -7.57
C VAL A 192 1.48 11.82 -6.50
N SER A 193 1.93 11.73 -5.26
CA SER A 193 1.18 11.09 -4.18
C SER A 193 0.90 11.98 -2.97
N GLY A 194 1.82 12.87 -2.62
CA GLY A 194 1.76 13.63 -1.37
C GLY A 194 1.81 12.73 -0.13
N LYS A 195 2.34 11.52 -0.26
CA LYS A 195 2.42 10.52 0.80
C LYS A 195 3.86 10.08 1.02
N GLN A 196 4.22 9.88 2.27
CA GLN A 196 5.53 9.34 2.62
C GLN A 196 5.64 7.85 2.26
N MET A 197 4.53 7.12 2.39
CA MET A 197 4.43 5.71 2.03
C MET A 197 3.30 5.50 1.04
N THR A 198 3.57 4.73 0.00
CA THR A 198 2.59 4.41 -1.06
C THR A 198 2.60 2.90 -1.35
N PRO A 199 1.49 2.35 -1.84
CA PRO A 199 1.44 0.92 -2.18
C PRO A 199 2.19 0.56 -3.47
N ALA A 200 2.73 1.56 -4.17
CA ALA A 200 3.41 1.38 -5.45
C ALA A 200 4.48 2.45 -5.63
N GLY A 201 5.39 2.24 -6.57
CA GLY A 201 6.40 3.21 -6.95
C GLY A 201 5.86 4.33 -7.84
N ALA A 202 6.71 5.34 -8.09
CA ALA A 202 6.32 6.53 -8.85
C ALA A 202 5.72 6.21 -10.21
N THR A 203 6.35 5.35 -11.00
CA THR A 203 5.90 5.03 -12.37
C THR A 203 4.62 4.20 -12.39
N GLU A 204 4.43 3.32 -11.41
CA GLU A 204 3.19 2.58 -11.25
C GLU A 204 2.03 3.50 -10.90
N ILE A 205 2.27 4.50 -10.06
CA ILE A 205 1.28 5.53 -9.72
C ILE A 205 0.92 6.34 -10.98
N MET A 206 1.92 6.74 -11.75
CA MET A 206 1.72 7.52 -12.98
C MET A 206 0.89 6.74 -14.01
N GLU A 207 1.09 5.44 -14.13
CA GLU A 207 0.25 4.60 -14.99
C GLU A 207 -1.22 4.66 -14.57
N ILE A 208 -1.50 4.58 -13.28
CA ILE A 208 -2.87 4.61 -12.75
C ILE A 208 -3.55 5.96 -12.99
N ILE A 209 -2.86 7.06 -12.71
CA ILE A 209 -3.44 8.41 -12.84
C ILE A 209 -3.38 8.96 -14.27
N GLY A 210 -2.48 8.42 -15.11
CA GLY A 210 -2.33 8.84 -16.49
C GLY A 210 -1.46 10.07 -16.69
N LYS A 211 -1.19 10.36 -17.97
CA LYS A 211 -0.26 11.43 -18.37
C LYS A 211 -0.70 12.81 -17.91
N ASP A 212 -1.93 13.19 -18.22
CA ASP A 212 -2.42 14.55 -17.95
C ASP A 212 -2.41 14.86 -16.46
N GLU A 213 -2.87 13.93 -15.65
CA GLU A 213 -2.87 14.08 -14.19
C GLU A 213 -1.46 14.06 -13.61
N THR A 214 -0.57 13.22 -14.14
CA THR A 214 0.84 13.19 -13.73
C THR A 214 1.49 14.56 -13.94
N ILE A 215 1.33 15.12 -15.13
CA ILE A 215 1.91 16.43 -15.47
C ILE A 215 1.33 17.52 -14.57
N ARG A 216 0.01 17.51 -14.37
CA ARG A 216 -0.66 18.46 -13.46
C ARG A 216 -0.06 18.41 -12.05
N ARG A 217 0.11 17.20 -11.50
CA ARG A 217 0.66 17.01 -10.14
C ARG A 217 2.13 17.44 -10.04
N VAL A 218 2.93 17.13 -11.04
CA VAL A 218 4.35 17.54 -11.07
C VAL A 218 4.45 19.05 -11.17
N LYS A 219 3.66 19.70 -12.01
CA LYS A 219 3.63 21.18 -12.11
C LYS A 219 3.18 21.82 -10.79
N ALA A 220 2.18 21.24 -10.12
CA ALA A 220 1.72 21.73 -8.83
C ALA A 220 2.80 21.60 -7.75
N ALA A 221 3.55 20.49 -7.77
CA ALA A 221 4.67 20.28 -6.87
C ALA A 221 5.80 21.30 -7.11
N ILE A 222 6.13 21.57 -8.36
CA ILE A 222 7.11 22.60 -8.73
C ILE A 222 6.68 23.96 -8.19
N ALA A 223 5.42 24.35 -8.41
CA ALA A 223 4.88 25.62 -7.90
C ALA A 223 4.94 25.68 -6.36
N LYS A 224 4.61 24.59 -5.68
CA LYS A 224 4.71 24.50 -4.23
C LYS A 224 6.13 24.74 -3.74
N LEU A 225 7.11 24.11 -4.37
CA LEU A 225 8.51 24.21 -3.98
C LEU A 225 9.12 25.59 -4.34
N GLU A 226 8.66 26.22 -5.42
CA GLU A 226 9.08 27.56 -5.79
C GLU A 226 8.60 28.64 -4.84
N ASN A 227 7.52 28.37 -4.11
CA ASN A 227 6.89 29.35 -3.20
C ASN A 227 7.28 29.15 -1.72
N LEU A 228 8.36 28.42 -1.45
CA LEU A 228 8.87 28.25 -0.09
C LEU A 228 9.68 29.46 0.40
#